data_a96fc6689ef990b390c82526147244e1
#
_entry.id   a96fc6689ef990b390c82526147244e1
#
_cell.length_a   1.000
_cell.length_b   1.000
_cell.length_c   1.000
_cell.angle_alpha   90.00
_cell.angle_beta   90.00
_cell.angle_gamma   90.00
#
_symmetry.space_group_name_H-M   'P 1'
#
loop_
_entity.id
_entity.type
_entity.pdbx_description
1 polymer ?
#
loop_
_entity_poly.entity_id
_entity_poly.type
_entity_poly.pdbx_seq_one_letter_code
_entity_poly.pdbx_strand_id
1 'polypeptide(L)'
;MDGLLNVYKERGFTSHDVVAKLRGILHMKKIGHTGTLDPDAEGVLPVALGKATRLVEMLTEKRKSYEAVLRLGVVTDTQDMTGRVLSESPVTVTEEQVRNACESFLGEQQQIPPMYSALKVDGKKLYELAREGKVVERKSRPVCFYSIEILDIQLPLVRFSVTCSKGTYIRTLCHDLGETLGCGGSMESLVRTASGQFSLKDSVTLKEVQEAALKGEAEKLVIPIEEILGEYPRICCTLQGDRLLLNGNPLPEDLTEGKR
;
A
#
# COMPACT_ATOMS: atom_id res chain seq x y z
N MET A 1 23.70 -3.54 5.39
CA MET A 1 22.45 -4.18 4.94
C MET A 1 21.90 -3.41 3.74
N ASP A 2 21.74 -4.09 2.60
CA ASP A 2 21.09 -3.56 1.39
C ASP A 2 20.03 -4.58 0.95
N GLY A 3 18.74 -4.23 0.97
CA GLY A 3 17.63 -5.14 0.65
C GLY A 3 16.31 -4.63 1.16
N LEU A 4 15.30 -5.49 1.29
CA LEU A 4 13.99 -5.14 1.83
C LEU A 4 13.67 -5.92 3.11
N LEU A 5 12.99 -5.23 4.02
CA LEU A 5 12.23 -5.85 5.11
C LEU A 5 10.75 -5.85 4.74
N ASN A 6 10.09 -7.01 4.83
CA ASN A 6 8.65 -7.09 4.73
C ASN A 6 8.05 -6.87 6.14
N VAL A 7 7.73 -5.62 6.47
CA VAL A 7 7.30 -5.26 7.83
C VAL A 7 5.79 -5.34 7.96
N TYR A 8 5.30 -5.94 9.04
CA TYR A 8 3.93 -5.76 9.49
C TYR A 8 3.79 -4.41 10.18
N LYS A 9 3.08 -3.48 9.55
CA LYS A 9 2.75 -2.21 10.18
C LYS A 9 1.56 -2.42 11.12
N GLU A 10 1.78 -2.21 12.39
CA GLU A 10 0.74 -2.25 13.42
C GLU A 10 -0.15 -0.99 13.36
N ARG A 11 -1.36 -1.10 13.87
CA ARG A 11 -2.30 0.01 14.01
C ARG A 11 -1.72 1.11 14.91
N GLY A 12 -2.05 2.37 14.60
CA GLY A 12 -1.60 3.54 15.34
C GLY A 12 -0.24 4.11 14.89
N PHE A 13 0.51 3.41 14.04
CA PHE A 13 1.73 3.94 13.42
C PHE A 13 1.46 4.49 12.03
N THR A 14 2.05 5.64 11.70
CA THR A 14 2.20 6.03 10.29
C THR A 14 3.28 5.19 9.62
N SER A 15 3.28 5.09 8.29
CA SER A 15 4.38 4.44 7.56
C SER A 15 5.73 5.14 7.80
N HIS A 16 5.72 6.45 8.10
CA HIS A 16 6.90 7.22 8.48
C HIS A 16 7.42 6.86 9.87
N ASP A 17 6.54 6.60 10.83
CA ASP A 17 6.94 6.16 12.19
C ASP A 17 7.63 4.81 12.13
N VAL A 18 7.15 3.88 11.30
CA VAL A 18 7.82 2.59 11.05
C VAL A 18 9.24 2.82 10.53
N VAL A 19 9.42 3.67 9.53
CA VAL A 19 10.75 4.04 9.00
C VAL A 19 11.63 4.67 10.08
N ALA A 20 11.08 5.59 10.89
CA ALA A 20 11.81 6.25 11.96
C ALA A 20 12.27 5.26 13.04
N LYS A 21 11.40 4.33 13.47
CA LYS A 21 11.75 3.26 14.42
C LYS A 21 12.83 2.34 13.86
N LEU A 22 12.71 1.91 12.60
CA LEU A 22 13.73 1.06 11.95
C LEU A 22 15.08 1.76 11.84
N ARG A 23 15.12 3.08 11.59
CA ARG A 23 16.39 3.84 11.62
C ARG A 23 17.09 3.76 12.97
N GLY A 24 16.32 3.83 14.07
CA GLY A 24 16.87 3.67 15.42
C GLY A 24 17.30 2.23 15.71
N ILE A 25 16.47 1.24 15.39
CA ILE A 25 16.73 -0.19 15.64
C ILE A 25 17.97 -0.68 14.87
N LEU A 26 18.06 -0.33 13.58
CA LEU A 26 19.10 -0.82 12.67
C LEU A 26 20.33 0.11 12.58
N HIS A 27 20.30 1.27 13.27
CA HIS A 27 21.32 2.32 13.18
C HIS A 27 21.65 2.75 11.75
N MET A 28 20.63 2.81 10.89
CA MET A 28 20.75 3.13 9.46
C MET A 28 19.97 4.41 9.11
N LYS A 29 20.58 5.32 8.34
CA LYS A 29 19.94 6.57 7.89
C LYS A 29 19.09 6.34 6.63
N LYS A 30 19.56 5.51 5.70
CA LYS A 30 18.96 5.33 4.37
C LYS A 30 17.93 4.21 4.41
N ILE A 31 16.67 4.57 4.75
CA ILE A 31 15.52 3.69 4.83
C ILE A 31 14.31 4.39 4.19
N GLY A 32 13.52 3.70 3.39
CA GLY A 32 12.30 4.19 2.77
C GLY A 32 11.25 3.09 2.61
N HIS A 33 9.96 3.43 2.56
CA HIS A 33 8.87 2.47 2.34
C HIS A 33 8.32 2.53 0.92
N THR A 34 7.70 1.45 0.42
CA THR A 34 7.21 1.31 -0.96
C THR A 34 5.73 1.65 -1.14
N GLY A 35 5.10 2.31 -0.18
CA GLY A 35 3.69 2.71 -0.28
C GLY A 35 3.07 2.97 1.09
N THR A 36 2.41 4.11 1.21
CA THR A 36 1.80 4.55 2.45
C THR A 36 0.62 3.65 2.85
N LEU A 37 0.50 3.38 4.14
CA LEU A 37 -0.70 2.92 4.83
C LEU A 37 -1.16 4.03 5.77
N ASP A 38 -2.47 4.20 5.89
CA ASP A 38 -3.06 5.11 6.87
C ASP A 38 -2.70 4.68 8.31
N PRO A 39 -2.73 5.56 9.30
CA PRO A 39 -2.34 5.21 10.68
C PRO A 39 -3.15 4.05 11.26
N ASP A 40 -4.46 4.01 11.00
CA ASP A 40 -5.35 2.97 11.49
C ASP A 40 -5.39 1.70 10.62
N ALA A 41 -4.79 1.74 9.43
CA ALA A 41 -4.60 0.54 8.60
C ALA A 41 -3.40 -0.26 9.08
N GLU A 42 -3.46 -1.58 8.88
CA GLU A 42 -2.43 -2.53 9.30
C GLU A 42 -1.87 -3.32 8.11
N GLY A 43 -0.85 -4.12 8.36
CA GLY A 43 -0.39 -5.16 7.45
C GLY A 43 0.90 -4.83 6.70
N VAL A 44 1.08 -5.44 5.56
CA VAL A 44 2.31 -5.50 4.77
C VAL A 44 2.82 -4.11 4.38
N LEU A 45 3.99 -3.75 4.85
CA LEU A 45 4.71 -2.52 4.49
C LEU A 45 6.15 -2.87 4.12
N PRO A 46 6.47 -3.11 2.83
CA PRO A 46 7.84 -3.36 2.44
C PRO A 46 8.68 -2.10 2.63
N VAL A 47 9.81 -2.26 3.32
CA VAL A 47 10.72 -1.18 3.68
C VAL A 47 12.10 -1.45 3.08
N ALA A 48 12.57 -0.54 2.25
CA ALA A 48 13.86 -0.63 1.58
C ALA A 48 14.99 -0.08 2.47
N LEU A 49 16.09 -0.82 2.53
CA LEU A 49 17.28 -0.51 3.30
C LEU A 49 18.46 -0.21 2.37
N GLY A 50 19.25 0.80 2.70
CA GLY A 50 20.48 1.12 2.02
C GLY A 50 20.31 1.37 0.52
N LYS A 51 21.03 0.63 -0.33
CA LYS A 51 20.99 0.76 -1.79
C LYS A 51 19.62 0.42 -2.38
N ALA A 52 18.87 -0.50 -1.73
CA ALA A 52 17.52 -0.89 -2.20
C ALA A 52 16.51 0.26 -2.18
N THR A 53 16.78 1.39 -1.49
CA THR A 53 15.92 2.58 -1.57
C THR A 53 15.78 3.15 -2.97
N ARG A 54 16.67 2.81 -3.91
CA ARG A 54 16.55 3.17 -5.33
C ARG A 54 15.48 2.37 -6.06
N LEU A 55 15.04 1.25 -5.50
CA LEU A 55 13.99 0.39 -6.06
C LEU A 55 12.58 0.77 -5.57
N VAL A 56 12.46 1.71 -4.64
CA VAL A 56 11.17 2.08 -4.02
C VAL A 56 10.12 2.44 -5.06
N GLU A 57 10.46 3.24 -6.06
CA GLU A 57 9.52 3.66 -7.11
C GLU A 57 8.99 2.46 -7.89
N MET A 58 9.88 1.60 -8.38
CA MET A 58 9.54 0.37 -9.12
C MET A 58 8.65 -0.57 -8.29
N LEU A 59 8.94 -0.72 -6.99
CA LEU A 59 8.15 -1.58 -6.10
C LEU A 59 6.79 -0.95 -5.73
N THR A 60 6.67 0.37 -5.78
CA THR A 60 5.42 1.07 -5.56
C THR A 60 4.41 0.83 -6.69
N GLU A 61 4.88 0.54 -7.91
CA GLU A 61 4.04 0.28 -9.10
C GLU A 61 3.28 -1.06 -9.04
N LYS A 62 3.62 -1.97 -8.14
CA LYS A 62 3.03 -3.31 -8.05
C LYS A 62 1.59 -3.26 -7.51
N ARG A 63 0.82 -4.32 -7.82
CA ARG A 63 -0.54 -4.53 -7.28
C ARG A 63 -0.52 -4.64 -5.75
N LYS A 64 -1.64 -4.32 -5.11
CA LYS A 64 -1.84 -4.47 -3.67
C LYS A 64 -3.11 -5.25 -3.42
N SER A 65 -3.08 -6.09 -2.37
CA SER A 65 -4.27 -6.79 -1.90
C SER A 65 -4.57 -6.39 -0.46
N TYR A 66 -5.86 -6.31 -0.15
CA TYR A 66 -6.35 -5.88 1.15
C TYR A 66 -7.50 -6.76 1.61
N GLU A 67 -7.65 -6.90 2.92
CA GLU A 67 -8.92 -7.21 3.56
C GLU A 67 -9.46 -5.93 4.18
N ALA A 68 -10.74 -5.63 3.91
CA ALA A 68 -11.41 -4.44 4.40
C ALA A 68 -12.75 -4.80 5.01
N VAL A 69 -13.17 -4.00 5.96
CA VAL A 69 -14.54 -4.01 6.48
C VAL A 69 -15.18 -2.68 6.10
N LEU A 70 -16.25 -2.76 5.33
CA LEU A 70 -17.15 -1.65 5.03
C LEU A 70 -18.23 -1.59 6.11
N ARG A 71 -18.48 -0.41 6.68
CA ARG A 71 -19.65 -0.09 7.48
C ARG A 71 -20.63 0.69 6.61
N LEU A 72 -21.78 0.10 6.35
CA LEU A 72 -22.89 0.75 5.69
C LEU A 72 -23.67 1.64 6.67
N GLY A 73 -24.38 2.63 6.14
CA GLY A 73 -25.25 3.51 6.91
C GLY A 73 -24.53 4.67 7.58
N VAL A 74 -23.21 4.82 7.45
CA VAL A 74 -22.44 5.91 8.05
C VAL A 74 -21.53 6.55 7.01
N VAL A 75 -21.60 7.88 6.89
CA VAL A 75 -20.68 8.65 6.04
C VAL A 75 -19.82 9.56 6.91
N THR A 76 -18.51 9.56 6.70
CA THR A 76 -17.56 10.41 7.43
C THR A 76 -16.76 11.30 6.46
N ASP A 77 -16.16 12.36 6.98
CA ASP A 77 -15.34 13.31 6.20
C ASP A 77 -14.00 12.72 5.75
N THR A 78 -13.53 11.65 6.41
CA THR A 78 -12.30 10.90 6.06
C THR A 78 -12.57 9.67 5.20
N GLN A 79 -13.84 9.27 5.02
CA GLN A 79 -14.27 8.02 4.39
C GLN A 79 -13.86 6.76 5.19
N ASP A 80 -13.44 6.92 6.45
CA ASP A 80 -13.18 5.87 7.43
C ASP A 80 -13.75 6.27 8.80
N MET A 81 -13.79 5.35 9.77
CA MET A 81 -14.42 5.57 11.06
C MET A 81 -13.57 6.44 12.03
N THR A 82 -12.45 7.01 11.58
CA THR A 82 -11.66 7.96 12.36
C THR A 82 -12.12 9.41 12.17
N GLY A 83 -12.92 9.66 11.13
CA GLY A 83 -13.44 10.96 10.78
C GLY A 83 -14.68 11.36 11.56
N ARG A 84 -15.09 12.62 11.36
CA ARG A 84 -16.34 13.13 11.87
C ARG A 84 -17.50 12.58 11.04
N VAL A 85 -18.53 12.06 11.69
CA VAL A 85 -19.77 11.61 11.06
C VAL A 85 -20.47 12.82 10.40
N LEU A 86 -20.77 12.70 9.11
CA LEU A 86 -21.49 13.67 8.30
C LEU A 86 -22.97 13.32 8.18
N SER A 87 -23.27 12.03 8.04
CA SER A 87 -24.66 11.52 7.98
C SER A 87 -24.73 10.08 8.44
N GLU A 88 -25.90 9.69 8.91
CA GLU A 88 -26.29 8.32 9.24
C GLU A 88 -27.62 8.00 8.54
N SER A 89 -27.75 6.78 8.02
CA SER A 89 -28.94 6.31 7.29
C SER A 89 -29.27 4.87 7.66
N PRO A 90 -30.55 4.47 7.69
CA PRO A 90 -30.92 3.07 7.87
C PRO A 90 -30.35 2.18 6.77
N VAL A 91 -29.89 1.01 7.15
CA VAL A 91 -29.39 0.00 6.20
C VAL A 91 -30.50 -1.02 5.95
N THR A 92 -31.15 -0.89 4.79
CA THR A 92 -32.27 -1.74 4.37
C THR A 92 -31.92 -2.62 3.16
N VAL A 93 -30.67 -2.60 2.75
CA VAL A 93 -30.17 -3.37 1.60
C VAL A 93 -30.10 -4.86 1.91
N THR A 94 -30.26 -5.67 0.87
CA THR A 94 -30.09 -7.13 0.97
C THR A 94 -28.64 -7.55 0.67
N GLU A 95 -28.28 -8.77 1.08
CA GLU A 95 -26.95 -9.31 0.75
C GLU A 95 -26.73 -9.39 -0.78
N GLU A 96 -27.77 -9.72 -1.55
CA GLU A 96 -27.72 -9.78 -3.02
C GLU A 96 -27.38 -8.43 -3.62
N GLN A 97 -27.99 -7.35 -3.12
CA GLN A 97 -27.67 -5.99 -3.55
C GLN A 97 -26.21 -5.63 -3.24
N VAL A 98 -25.69 -6.02 -2.07
CA VAL A 98 -24.29 -5.82 -1.71
C VAL A 98 -23.36 -6.57 -2.68
N ARG A 99 -23.67 -7.82 -3.02
CA ARG A 99 -22.87 -8.62 -3.98
C ARG A 99 -22.85 -7.97 -5.36
N ASN A 100 -24.02 -7.59 -5.86
CA ASN A 100 -24.15 -6.94 -7.17
C ASN A 100 -23.42 -5.59 -7.21
N ALA A 101 -23.47 -4.80 -6.13
CA ALA A 101 -22.70 -3.57 -6.02
C ALA A 101 -21.18 -3.84 -6.08
N CYS A 102 -20.66 -4.81 -5.33
CA CYS A 102 -19.24 -5.17 -5.38
C CYS A 102 -18.79 -5.62 -6.78
N GLU A 103 -19.62 -6.42 -7.47
CA GLU A 103 -19.34 -6.87 -8.85
C GLU A 103 -19.26 -5.70 -9.83
N SER A 104 -20.09 -4.66 -9.67
CA SER A 104 -20.10 -3.49 -10.55
C SER A 104 -18.82 -2.65 -10.49
N PHE A 105 -18.02 -2.79 -9.43
CA PHE A 105 -16.73 -2.10 -9.30
C PHE A 105 -15.55 -2.87 -9.92
N LEU A 106 -15.72 -4.11 -10.38
CA LEU A 106 -14.64 -4.87 -11.03
C LEU A 106 -14.17 -4.19 -12.32
N GLY A 107 -12.86 -4.30 -12.60
CA GLY A 107 -12.23 -3.73 -13.77
C GLY A 107 -11.78 -2.27 -13.57
N GLU A 108 -11.74 -1.53 -14.66
CA GLU A 108 -11.32 -0.13 -14.68
C GLU A 108 -12.40 0.81 -14.16
N GLN A 109 -12.02 1.67 -13.23
CA GLN A 109 -12.87 2.65 -12.58
C GLN A 109 -12.22 4.03 -12.56
N GLN A 110 -13.04 5.08 -12.43
CA GLN A 110 -12.58 6.44 -12.20
C GLN A 110 -12.81 6.80 -10.73
N GLN A 111 -11.75 6.92 -9.94
CA GLN A 111 -11.84 7.20 -8.51
C GLN A 111 -11.44 8.64 -8.20
N ILE A 112 -12.25 9.37 -7.45
CA ILE A 112 -11.90 10.69 -6.91
C ILE A 112 -11.15 10.46 -5.58
N PRO A 113 -9.86 10.83 -5.48
CA PRO A 113 -9.09 10.63 -4.26
C PRO A 113 -9.70 11.36 -3.06
N PRO A 114 -9.61 10.82 -1.81
CA PRO A 114 -10.14 11.50 -0.64
C PRO A 114 -9.33 12.78 -0.33
N MET A 115 -9.95 13.73 0.37
CA MET A 115 -9.26 14.93 0.86
C MET A 115 -8.11 14.58 1.82
N TYR A 116 -8.30 13.56 2.64
CA TYR A 116 -7.26 13.04 3.53
C TYR A 116 -6.28 12.11 2.81
N SER A 117 -5.52 12.67 1.85
CA SER A 117 -4.51 11.92 1.09
C SER A 117 -3.21 12.73 0.96
N ALA A 118 -2.12 12.03 0.64
CA ALA A 118 -0.78 12.63 0.43
C ALA A 118 -0.60 13.26 -0.97
N LEU A 119 -1.63 13.27 -1.80
CA LEU A 119 -1.60 13.91 -3.10
C LEU A 119 -1.43 15.43 -2.94
N LYS A 120 -0.70 16.03 -3.89
CA LYS A 120 -0.46 17.48 -3.88
C LYS A 120 -1.36 18.17 -4.91
N VAL A 121 -1.95 19.29 -4.49
CA VAL A 121 -2.61 20.27 -5.33
C VAL A 121 -1.96 21.62 -5.02
N ASP A 122 -1.49 22.30 -6.05
CA ASP A 122 -0.78 23.58 -5.94
C ASP A 122 0.39 23.57 -4.91
N GLY A 123 1.12 22.46 -4.88
CA GLY A 123 2.27 22.26 -4.00
C GLY A 123 1.97 21.84 -2.56
N LYS A 124 0.73 21.96 -2.08
CA LYS A 124 0.28 21.52 -0.74
C LYS A 124 -0.35 20.13 -0.80
N LYS A 125 -0.17 19.33 0.23
CA LYS A 125 -0.81 18.02 0.34
C LYS A 125 -2.29 18.18 0.68
N LEU A 126 -3.16 17.33 0.11
CA LEU A 126 -4.61 17.41 0.32
C LEU A 126 -4.99 17.28 1.80
N TYR A 127 -4.32 16.40 2.56
CA TYR A 127 -4.60 16.27 3.99
C TYR A 127 -4.26 17.54 4.81
N GLU A 128 -3.29 18.36 4.35
CA GLU A 128 -2.95 19.63 5.00
C GLU A 128 -4.10 20.63 4.80
N LEU A 129 -4.62 20.71 3.57
CA LEU A 129 -5.78 21.53 3.22
C LEU A 129 -7.04 21.08 3.98
N ALA A 130 -7.26 19.75 4.07
CA ALA A 130 -8.39 19.20 4.82
C ALA A 130 -8.35 19.58 6.30
N ARG A 131 -7.19 19.55 6.94
CA ARG A 131 -6.99 20.00 8.33
C ARG A 131 -7.23 21.50 8.52
N GLU A 132 -7.00 22.31 7.47
CA GLU A 132 -7.35 23.72 7.44
C GLU A 132 -8.85 23.96 7.19
N GLY A 133 -9.67 22.90 7.07
CA GLY A 133 -11.10 22.98 6.75
C GLY A 133 -11.40 23.31 5.28
N LYS A 134 -10.40 23.26 4.40
CA LYS A 134 -10.54 23.56 2.97
C LYS A 134 -10.87 22.31 2.18
N VAL A 135 -11.90 22.40 1.36
CA VAL A 135 -12.23 21.39 0.34
C VAL A 135 -11.83 21.94 -1.02
N VAL A 136 -11.03 21.18 -1.76
CA VAL A 136 -10.58 21.54 -3.10
C VAL A 136 -11.09 20.52 -4.11
N GLU A 137 -11.27 20.96 -5.35
CA GLU A 137 -11.64 20.07 -6.44
C GLU A 137 -10.51 19.09 -6.71
N ARG A 138 -10.87 17.81 -6.87
CA ARG A 138 -9.94 16.71 -7.12
C ARG A 138 -10.32 16.04 -8.43
N LYS A 139 -9.35 15.89 -9.31
CA LYS A 139 -9.53 15.17 -10.57
C LYS A 139 -9.64 13.68 -10.29
N SER A 140 -10.59 13.01 -10.93
CA SER A 140 -10.66 11.55 -10.93
C SER A 140 -9.39 10.95 -11.54
N ARG A 141 -9.07 9.74 -11.13
CA ARG A 141 -7.90 8.98 -11.60
C ARG A 141 -8.32 7.57 -11.96
N PRO A 142 -7.77 7.01 -13.04
CA PRO A 142 -8.03 5.62 -13.37
C PRO A 142 -7.41 4.71 -12.30
N VAL A 143 -8.20 3.77 -11.84
CA VAL A 143 -7.82 2.65 -10.96
C VAL A 143 -8.39 1.37 -11.53
N CYS A 144 -7.85 0.21 -11.13
CA CYS A 144 -8.38 -1.07 -11.55
C CYS A 144 -8.55 -1.97 -10.33
N PHE A 145 -9.74 -2.54 -10.19
CA PHE A 145 -10.04 -3.60 -9.22
C PHE A 145 -9.99 -4.95 -9.94
N TYR A 146 -8.94 -5.72 -9.69
CA TYR A 146 -8.71 -7.02 -10.33
C TYR A 146 -9.58 -8.12 -9.74
N SER A 147 -9.88 -8.04 -8.44
CA SER A 147 -10.82 -8.90 -7.74
C SER A 147 -11.44 -8.17 -6.57
N ILE A 148 -12.70 -8.47 -6.26
CA ILE A 148 -13.40 -8.11 -5.03
C ILE A 148 -14.18 -9.36 -4.62
N GLU A 149 -13.82 -9.95 -3.48
CA GLU A 149 -14.43 -11.18 -2.97
C GLU A 149 -15.03 -10.90 -1.60
N ILE A 150 -16.31 -11.12 -1.45
CA ILE A 150 -17.00 -10.97 -0.18
C ILE A 150 -16.65 -12.17 0.72
N LEU A 151 -16.10 -11.88 1.87
CA LEU A 151 -15.70 -12.87 2.88
C LEU A 151 -16.82 -13.12 3.89
N ASP A 152 -17.55 -12.06 4.28
CA ASP A 152 -18.65 -12.13 5.24
C ASP A 152 -19.59 -10.92 5.11
N ILE A 153 -20.89 -11.14 5.36
CA ILE A 153 -21.90 -10.08 5.41
C ILE A 153 -22.68 -10.23 6.73
N GLN A 154 -22.50 -9.26 7.60
CA GLN A 154 -23.26 -9.10 8.86
C GLN A 154 -23.74 -7.66 8.93
N LEU A 155 -24.77 -7.33 8.14
CA LEU A 155 -25.25 -5.94 8.04
C LEU A 155 -25.39 -5.27 9.41
N PRO A 156 -24.85 -4.05 9.58
CA PRO A 156 -24.36 -3.13 8.54
C PRO A 156 -22.89 -3.34 8.12
N LEU A 157 -22.21 -4.40 8.54
CA LEU A 157 -20.81 -4.68 8.23
C LEU A 157 -20.68 -5.66 7.07
N VAL A 158 -19.77 -5.34 6.14
CA VAL A 158 -19.40 -6.18 5.00
C VAL A 158 -17.90 -6.34 4.97
N ARG A 159 -17.41 -7.57 5.15
CA ARG A 159 -15.99 -7.91 5.05
C ARG A 159 -15.69 -8.46 3.66
N PHE A 160 -14.68 -7.91 3.01
CA PHE A 160 -14.29 -8.34 1.68
C PHE A 160 -12.77 -8.29 1.50
N SER A 161 -12.25 -9.12 0.58
CA SER A 161 -10.90 -9.00 0.05
C SER A 161 -10.93 -8.25 -1.28
N VAL A 162 -9.89 -7.47 -1.56
CA VAL A 162 -9.77 -6.72 -2.81
C VAL A 162 -8.33 -6.68 -3.29
N THR A 163 -8.13 -6.95 -4.59
CA THR A 163 -6.84 -6.74 -5.27
C THR A 163 -6.98 -5.61 -6.27
N CYS A 164 -6.12 -4.61 -6.20
CA CYS A 164 -6.24 -3.40 -7.00
C CYS A 164 -4.90 -2.85 -7.50
N SER A 165 -4.97 -1.91 -8.44
CA SER A 165 -3.83 -1.17 -8.95
C SER A 165 -3.23 -0.22 -7.90
N LYS A 166 -2.01 0.27 -8.16
CA LYS A 166 -1.41 1.35 -7.37
C LYS A 166 -2.31 2.58 -7.31
N GLY A 167 -2.21 3.33 -6.21
CA GLY A 167 -2.92 4.60 -6.05
C GLY A 167 -4.41 4.49 -5.78
N THR A 168 -4.94 3.27 -5.65
CA THR A 168 -6.33 3.01 -5.26
C THR A 168 -6.54 3.28 -3.78
N TYR A 169 -7.62 3.98 -3.43
CA TYR A 169 -8.04 4.26 -2.07
C TYR A 169 -9.20 3.34 -1.69
N ILE A 170 -8.94 2.41 -0.76
CA ILE A 170 -9.98 1.47 -0.30
C ILE A 170 -11.06 2.20 0.51
N ARG A 171 -10.72 3.29 1.20
CA ARG A 171 -11.68 4.19 1.85
C ARG A 171 -12.70 4.73 0.85
N THR A 172 -12.23 5.16 -0.32
CA THR A 172 -13.12 5.66 -1.38
C THR A 172 -13.95 4.53 -1.98
N LEU A 173 -13.40 3.32 -2.16
CA LEU A 173 -14.21 2.17 -2.58
C LEU A 173 -15.36 1.91 -1.58
N CYS A 174 -15.09 1.93 -0.27
CA CYS A 174 -16.12 1.76 0.75
C CYS A 174 -17.19 2.87 0.68
N HIS A 175 -16.77 4.12 0.49
CA HIS A 175 -17.68 5.24 0.32
C HIS A 175 -18.55 5.08 -0.93
N ASP A 176 -17.94 4.80 -2.09
CA ASP A 176 -18.63 4.68 -3.37
C ASP A 176 -19.60 3.47 -3.40
N LEU A 177 -19.23 2.35 -2.74
CA LEU A 177 -20.15 1.22 -2.53
C LEU A 177 -21.37 1.64 -1.70
N GLY A 178 -21.18 2.39 -0.61
CA GLY A 178 -22.26 2.90 0.21
C GLY A 178 -23.19 3.86 -0.54
N GLU A 179 -22.63 4.74 -1.39
CA GLU A 179 -23.40 5.63 -2.26
C GLU A 179 -24.18 4.83 -3.30
N THR A 180 -23.59 3.84 -3.94
CA THR A 180 -24.25 2.95 -4.91
C THR A 180 -25.42 2.20 -4.28
N LEU A 181 -25.29 1.80 -3.01
CA LEU A 181 -26.34 1.14 -2.24
C LEU A 181 -27.38 2.11 -1.67
N GLY A 182 -27.18 3.42 -1.79
CA GLY A 182 -28.11 4.48 -1.37
C GLY A 182 -28.22 4.69 0.14
N CYS A 183 -27.37 4.06 0.94
CA CYS A 183 -27.37 4.21 2.41
C CYS A 183 -26.10 4.89 2.96
N GLY A 184 -25.12 5.17 2.09
CA GLY A 184 -23.81 5.65 2.50
C GLY A 184 -22.95 4.55 3.11
N GLY A 185 -21.62 4.81 3.19
CA GLY A 185 -20.68 3.85 3.73
C GLY A 185 -19.33 4.48 4.04
N SER A 186 -18.62 3.89 5.00
CA SER A 186 -17.26 4.26 5.38
C SER A 186 -16.45 3.01 5.70
N MET A 187 -15.12 3.11 5.56
CA MET A 187 -14.23 2.00 5.90
C MET A 187 -14.10 1.86 7.42
N GLU A 188 -14.45 0.69 7.95
CA GLU A 188 -14.32 0.35 9.37
C GLU A 188 -12.90 -0.08 9.73
N SER A 189 -12.31 -0.95 8.92
CA SER A 189 -10.93 -1.43 9.13
C SER A 189 -10.28 -1.83 7.82
N LEU A 190 -8.94 -1.86 7.81
CA LEU A 190 -8.15 -2.20 6.64
C LEU A 190 -6.88 -2.93 7.05
N VAL A 191 -6.64 -4.09 6.43
CA VAL A 191 -5.39 -4.83 6.51
C VAL A 191 -4.83 -5.02 5.12
N ARG A 192 -3.63 -4.52 4.82
CA ARG A 192 -2.95 -4.82 3.56
C ARG A 192 -2.33 -6.21 3.65
N THR A 193 -2.88 -7.17 2.91
CA THR A 193 -2.47 -8.57 2.93
C THR A 193 -1.32 -8.86 1.98
N ALA A 194 -1.17 -8.05 0.91
CA ALA A 194 -0.03 -8.16 0.01
C ALA A 194 0.34 -6.83 -0.67
N SER A 195 1.61 -6.71 -1.05
CA SER A 195 2.16 -5.61 -1.86
C SER A 195 3.20 -6.17 -2.83
N GLY A 196 2.83 -6.34 -4.12
CA GLY A 196 3.64 -7.08 -5.09
C GLY A 196 3.85 -8.52 -4.61
N GLN A 197 5.11 -8.92 -4.51
CA GLN A 197 5.50 -10.27 -4.06
C GLN A 197 5.50 -10.46 -2.53
N PHE A 198 5.33 -9.37 -1.75
CA PHE A 198 5.37 -9.42 -0.29
C PHE A 198 4.00 -9.76 0.26
N SER A 199 3.91 -10.78 1.11
CA SER A 199 2.67 -11.28 1.70
C SER A 199 2.65 -11.07 3.22
N LEU A 200 1.44 -11.07 3.79
CA LEU A 200 1.23 -10.91 5.22
C LEU A 200 1.89 -12.02 6.05
N LYS A 201 1.83 -13.27 5.55
CA LYS A 201 2.38 -14.45 6.24
C LYS A 201 3.91 -14.38 6.41
N ASP A 202 4.60 -13.65 5.50
CA ASP A 202 6.06 -13.52 5.48
C ASP A 202 6.51 -12.17 6.07
N SER A 203 5.59 -11.44 6.72
CA SER A 203 5.91 -10.16 7.34
C SER A 203 6.42 -10.32 8.77
N VAL A 204 7.30 -9.40 9.19
CA VAL A 204 7.86 -9.34 10.53
C VAL A 204 7.44 -8.06 11.24
N THR A 205 7.16 -8.14 12.54
CA THR A 205 6.83 -6.99 13.38
C THR A 205 8.06 -6.15 13.71
N LEU A 206 7.87 -4.90 14.10
CA LEU A 206 8.98 -4.05 14.59
C LEU A 206 9.67 -4.66 15.81
N LYS A 207 8.93 -5.38 16.65
CA LYS A 207 9.47 -6.08 17.82
C LYS A 207 10.41 -7.21 17.41
N GLU A 208 10.03 -8.05 16.45
CA GLU A 208 10.89 -9.12 15.93
C GLU A 208 12.16 -8.57 15.28
N VAL A 209 12.06 -7.47 14.52
CA VAL A 209 13.24 -6.79 13.96
C VAL A 209 14.16 -6.27 15.07
N GLN A 210 13.60 -5.70 16.14
CA GLN A 210 14.37 -5.23 17.29
C GLN A 210 15.08 -6.37 18.02
N GLU A 211 14.38 -7.48 18.26
CA GLU A 211 14.95 -8.66 18.91
C GLU A 211 16.09 -9.27 18.07
N ALA A 212 15.91 -9.35 16.75
CA ALA A 212 16.94 -9.82 15.83
C ALA A 212 18.15 -8.87 15.81
N ALA A 213 17.92 -7.56 15.84
CA ALA A 213 19.00 -6.56 15.87
C ALA A 213 19.84 -6.66 17.16
N LEU A 214 19.19 -6.85 18.32
CA LEU A 214 19.88 -7.05 19.59
C LEU A 214 20.77 -8.30 19.61
N LYS A 215 20.40 -9.33 18.85
CA LYS A 215 21.18 -10.57 18.67
C LYS A 215 22.24 -10.49 17.57
N GLY A 216 22.31 -9.37 16.83
CA GLY A 216 23.17 -9.23 15.66
C GLY A 216 22.70 -10.03 14.43
N GLU A 217 21.43 -10.41 14.38
CA GLU A 217 20.84 -11.30 13.37
C GLU A 217 19.84 -10.58 12.43
N ALA A 218 19.71 -9.25 12.52
CA ALA A 218 18.74 -8.49 11.72
C ALA A 218 18.91 -8.71 10.21
N GLU A 219 20.13 -9.00 9.74
CA GLU A 219 20.41 -9.24 8.32
C GLU A 219 19.71 -10.49 7.79
N LYS A 220 19.42 -11.48 8.65
CA LYS A 220 18.66 -12.68 8.27
C LYS A 220 17.20 -12.41 7.89
N LEU A 221 16.65 -11.28 8.32
CA LEU A 221 15.30 -10.84 8.00
C LEU A 221 15.24 -10.03 6.70
N VAL A 222 16.39 -9.65 6.15
CA VAL A 222 16.48 -8.79 4.98
C VAL A 222 16.46 -9.63 3.71
N ILE A 223 15.50 -9.37 2.85
CA ILE A 223 15.40 -9.97 1.52
C ILE A 223 16.42 -9.28 0.60
N PRO A 224 17.37 -10.02 0.01
CA PRO A 224 18.42 -9.45 -0.84
C PRO A 224 17.84 -8.80 -2.11
N ILE A 225 18.57 -7.82 -2.67
CA ILE A 225 18.15 -7.14 -3.91
C ILE A 225 18.02 -8.14 -5.07
N GLU A 226 18.89 -9.12 -5.15
CA GLU A 226 18.89 -10.16 -6.18
C GLU A 226 17.61 -11.00 -6.16
N GLU A 227 17.08 -11.29 -4.99
CA GLU A 227 15.82 -12.01 -4.82
C GLU A 227 14.62 -11.14 -5.20
N ILE A 228 14.66 -9.86 -4.84
CA ILE A 228 13.62 -8.89 -5.19
C ILE A 228 13.49 -8.73 -6.71
N LEU A 229 14.61 -8.78 -7.41
CA LEU A 229 14.71 -8.65 -8.87
C LEU A 229 14.65 -10.00 -9.59
N GLY A 230 14.31 -11.09 -8.91
CA GLY A 230 14.30 -12.45 -9.46
C GLY A 230 13.39 -12.67 -10.68
N GLU A 231 12.39 -11.80 -10.90
CA GLU A 231 11.54 -11.82 -12.09
C GLU A 231 12.23 -11.26 -13.35
N TYR A 232 13.36 -10.58 -13.20
CA TYR A 232 14.10 -10.00 -14.31
C TYR A 232 15.23 -10.94 -14.77
N PRO A 233 15.50 -11.00 -16.09
CA PRO A 233 16.61 -11.80 -16.61
C PRO A 233 17.95 -11.28 -16.08
N ARG A 234 18.84 -12.21 -15.73
CA ARG A 234 20.20 -11.87 -15.33
C ARG A 234 21.10 -11.80 -16.56
N ILE A 235 21.95 -10.79 -16.60
CA ILE A 235 23.00 -10.64 -17.62
C ILE A 235 24.34 -10.68 -16.89
N CYS A 236 25.24 -11.57 -17.35
CA CYS A 236 26.62 -11.55 -16.93
C CYS A 236 27.42 -10.67 -17.90
N CYS A 237 28.34 -9.88 -17.38
CA CYS A 237 29.21 -9.04 -18.21
C CYS A 237 30.68 -9.34 -17.98
N THR A 238 31.49 -8.99 -18.97
CA THR A 238 32.95 -9.03 -18.86
C THR A 238 33.46 -8.01 -17.84
N LEU A 239 34.70 -8.14 -17.38
CA LEU A 239 35.34 -7.15 -16.50
C LEU A 239 35.32 -5.73 -17.06
N GLN A 240 35.33 -5.57 -18.39
CA GLN A 240 35.22 -4.27 -19.04
C GLN A 240 33.79 -3.75 -18.98
N GLY A 241 32.80 -4.62 -19.18
CA GLY A 241 31.37 -4.32 -19.00
C GLY A 241 31.05 -3.89 -17.58
N ASP A 242 31.57 -4.57 -16.56
CA ASP A 242 31.42 -4.20 -15.14
C ASP A 242 31.93 -2.77 -14.87
N ARG A 243 33.11 -2.41 -15.40
CA ARG A 243 33.65 -1.05 -15.25
C ARG A 243 32.76 0.02 -15.87
N LEU A 244 32.17 -0.26 -17.04
CA LEU A 244 31.21 0.65 -17.67
C LEU A 244 29.96 0.83 -16.81
N LEU A 245 29.35 -0.27 -16.35
CA LEU A 245 28.14 -0.24 -15.53
C LEU A 245 28.37 0.45 -14.18
N LEU A 246 29.49 0.19 -13.51
CA LEU A 246 29.83 0.84 -12.23
C LEU A 246 29.97 2.36 -12.36
N ASN A 247 30.30 2.86 -13.56
CA ASN A 247 30.39 4.29 -13.86
C ASN A 247 29.10 4.84 -14.50
N GLY A 248 28.02 4.05 -14.56
CA GLY A 248 26.72 4.47 -15.11
C GLY A 248 26.67 4.57 -16.64
N ASN A 249 27.60 3.95 -17.35
CA ASN A 249 27.61 3.92 -18.80
C ASN A 249 26.74 2.80 -19.35
N PRO A 250 26.22 2.94 -20.59
CA PRO A 250 25.54 1.87 -21.30
C PRO A 250 26.44 0.64 -21.46
N LEU A 251 25.84 -0.56 -21.40
CA LEU A 251 26.54 -1.83 -21.62
C LEU A 251 26.37 -2.25 -23.08
N PRO A 252 27.45 -2.27 -23.92
CA PRO A 252 27.43 -2.85 -25.26
C PRO A 252 27.16 -4.36 -25.20
N GLU A 253 26.48 -4.90 -26.22
CA GLU A 253 26.10 -6.32 -26.28
C GLU A 253 27.32 -7.26 -26.32
N ASP A 254 28.40 -6.85 -27.00
CA ASP A 254 29.64 -7.61 -27.07
C ASP A 254 30.40 -7.76 -25.75
N LEU A 255 30.03 -6.95 -24.74
CA LEU A 255 30.57 -7.06 -23.37
C LEU A 255 29.67 -7.88 -22.44
N THR A 256 28.67 -8.60 -22.97
CA THR A 256 27.83 -9.53 -22.22
C THR A 256 28.27 -10.98 -22.40
N GLU A 257 28.32 -11.76 -21.33
CA GLU A 257 28.69 -13.20 -21.32
C GLU A 257 27.47 -14.13 -21.32
N GLY A 258 26.38 -13.71 -21.95
CA GLY A 258 25.14 -14.48 -22.08
C GLY A 258 24.06 -14.12 -21.06
N LYS A 259 22.83 -14.52 -21.42
CA LYS A 259 21.65 -14.41 -20.53
C LYS A 259 21.51 -15.70 -19.73
N ARG A 260 21.34 -15.61 -18.40
CA ARG A 260 20.97 -16.73 -17.52
C ARG A 260 19.56 -16.54 -16.99
#